data_c42507fde0375010b09d4524cb444803
#
_entry.id   c42507fde0375010b09d4524cb444803
#
_cell.length_a   1.000
_cell.length_b   1.000
_cell.length_c   1.000
_cell.angle_alpha   90.00
_cell.angle_beta   90.00
_cell.angle_gamma   90.00
#
_symmetry.space_group_name_H-M   'P 1'
#
loop_
_entity.id
_entity.type
_entity.pdbx_description
1 polymer ?
#
loop_
_entity_poly.entity_id
_entity_poly.type
_entity_poly.pdbx_seq_one_letter_code
_entity_poly.pdbx_strand_id
1 'polypeptide(L)'
;MKEWKVKKNEIGVEWHELHFDQFYGDDEDIIASLMQDESDSEVFYYTTKELNADNDILWADSIEDAKQQIEEMLIEHWKDEIEYLKERLKEFQEKQTEE
;
A
#
# COMPACT_ATOMS: atom_id res chain seq x y z
N MET A 1 -13.29 4.49 3.59
CA MET A 1 -12.93 5.28 2.39
C MET A 1 -11.47 5.64 2.43
N LYS A 2 -10.76 5.51 1.32
CA LYS A 2 -9.33 5.83 1.30
C LYS A 2 -9.11 7.33 1.11
N GLU A 3 -8.05 7.83 1.72
CA GLU A 3 -7.70 9.23 1.63
C GLU A 3 -6.19 9.42 1.81
N TRP A 4 -5.58 10.21 0.92
CA TRP A 4 -4.20 10.62 1.08
C TRP A 4 -4.17 11.91 1.91
N LYS A 5 -3.36 11.91 2.98
CA LYS A 5 -3.21 13.07 3.85
C LYS A 5 -1.77 13.56 3.80
N VAL A 6 -1.58 14.87 3.72
CA VAL A 6 -0.25 15.46 3.76
C VAL A 6 0.12 15.74 5.20
N LYS A 7 1.30 15.29 5.60
CA LYS A 7 1.85 15.53 6.94
C LYS A 7 3.13 16.32 6.83
N LYS A 8 3.45 17.06 7.87
CA LYS A 8 4.62 17.90 7.91
C LYS A 8 5.18 17.92 9.33
N ASN A 9 6.50 17.77 9.47
CA ASN A 9 7.11 17.83 10.78
C ASN A 9 7.55 19.27 11.13
N GLU A 10 8.15 19.46 12.29
CA GLU A 10 8.56 20.78 12.78
C GLU A 10 9.62 21.46 11.93
N ILE A 11 10.46 20.68 11.27
CA ILE A 11 11.52 21.24 10.42
C ILE A 11 11.11 21.40 8.95
N GLY A 12 9.84 21.14 8.64
CA GLY A 12 9.29 21.39 7.32
C GLY A 12 9.35 20.22 6.35
N VAL A 13 9.74 19.04 6.80
CA VAL A 13 9.74 17.85 5.94
C VAL A 13 8.30 17.37 5.75
N GLU A 14 7.89 17.22 4.49
CA GLU A 14 6.56 16.77 4.14
C GLU A 14 6.56 15.33 3.68
N TRP A 15 5.49 14.60 4.04
CA TRP A 15 5.23 13.28 3.50
C TRP A 15 3.73 13.09 3.33
N HIS A 16 3.34 12.06 2.59
CA HIS A 16 1.94 11.76 2.34
C HIS A 16 1.62 10.40 2.94
N GLU A 17 0.45 10.28 3.56
CA GLU A 17 0.00 9.03 4.17
C GLU A 17 -1.33 8.62 3.55
N LEU A 18 -1.41 7.35 3.15
CA LEU A 18 -2.66 6.79 2.67
C LEU A 18 -3.40 6.17 3.84
N HIS A 19 -4.56 6.74 4.14
CA HIS A 19 -5.42 6.28 5.22
C HIS A 19 -6.61 5.53 4.65
N PHE A 20 -7.00 4.47 5.33
CA PHE A 20 -8.17 3.70 4.94
C PHE A 20 -8.90 3.28 6.22
N ASP A 21 -10.12 3.75 6.38
CA ASP A 21 -10.90 3.54 7.60
C ASP A 21 -11.14 2.06 7.88
N GLN A 22 -10.86 1.66 9.11
CA GLN A 22 -11.19 0.31 9.62
C GLN A 22 -10.59 -0.84 8.81
N PHE A 23 -9.45 -0.62 8.14
CA PHE A 23 -8.79 -1.66 7.37
C PHE A 23 -8.34 -2.83 8.26
N TYR A 24 -7.75 -2.50 9.39
CA TYR A 24 -7.29 -3.50 10.38
C TYR A 24 -8.24 -3.63 11.57
N GLY A 25 -9.41 -3.03 11.50
CA GLY A 25 -10.38 -3.05 12.59
C GLY A 25 -10.33 -1.85 13.52
N ASP A 26 -9.38 -0.95 13.31
CA ASP A 26 -9.29 0.30 14.05
C ASP A 26 -10.04 1.42 13.33
N ASP A 27 -10.16 2.55 13.97
CA ASP A 27 -10.90 3.68 13.40
C ASP A 27 -10.26 4.22 12.14
N GLU A 28 -8.94 4.27 12.09
CA GLU A 28 -8.22 4.81 10.94
C GLU A 28 -6.82 4.23 10.89
N ASP A 29 -6.52 3.56 9.79
CA ASP A 29 -5.20 2.92 9.60
C ASP A 29 -4.41 3.60 8.49
N ILE A 30 -3.11 3.75 8.73
CA ILE A 30 -2.17 4.21 7.71
C ILE A 30 -1.65 2.96 6.99
N ILE A 31 -2.01 2.81 5.72
CA ILE A 31 -1.61 1.63 4.95
C ILE A 31 -0.40 1.86 4.05
N ALA A 32 -0.04 3.11 3.82
CA ALA A 32 1.17 3.44 3.06
C ALA A 32 1.63 4.85 3.38
N SER A 33 2.92 5.10 3.24
CA SER A 33 3.47 6.46 3.32
C SER A 33 4.36 6.70 2.12
N LEU A 34 4.51 7.96 1.73
CA LEU A 34 5.20 8.35 0.51
C LEU A 34 5.91 9.69 0.74
N MET A 35 7.18 9.75 0.35
CA MET A 35 7.97 10.97 0.46
C MET A 35 8.76 11.19 -0.82
N GLN A 36 8.80 12.45 -1.29
CA GLN A 36 9.59 12.83 -2.44
C GLN A 36 11.04 13.09 -2.03
N ASP A 37 11.99 12.70 -2.89
CA ASP A 37 13.40 12.99 -2.65
C ASP A 37 13.62 14.49 -2.73
N GLU A 38 14.52 15.01 -1.89
CA GLU A 38 14.82 16.43 -1.83
C GLU A 38 15.53 16.94 -3.06
N SER A 39 16.35 16.09 -3.67
CA SER A 39 17.22 16.48 -4.78
C SER A 39 16.67 16.13 -6.16
N ASP A 40 15.81 15.14 -6.25
CA ASP A 40 15.30 14.64 -7.52
C ASP A 40 13.78 14.52 -7.45
N SER A 41 13.08 15.32 -8.23
CA SER A 41 11.62 15.37 -8.23
C SER A 41 10.96 14.13 -8.82
N GLU A 42 11.72 13.25 -9.46
CA GLU A 42 11.21 12.02 -10.04
C GLU A 42 11.46 10.79 -9.14
N VAL A 43 12.14 10.99 -8.02
CA VAL A 43 12.46 9.93 -7.08
C VAL A 43 11.60 10.08 -5.84
N PHE A 44 10.97 8.97 -5.45
CA PHE A 44 10.13 8.93 -4.25
C PHE A 44 10.53 7.73 -3.40
N TYR A 45 10.20 7.81 -2.12
CA TYR A 45 10.41 6.70 -1.18
C TYR A 45 9.06 6.34 -0.58
N TYR A 46 8.77 5.05 -0.54
CA TYR A 46 7.49 4.61 0.01
C TYR A 46 7.68 3.49 1.01
N THR A 47 6.75 3.43 1.94
CA THR A 47 6.71 2.39 2.98
C THR A 47 5.30 1.85 3.04
N THR A 48 5.15 0.54 2.94
CA THR A 48 3.87 -0.11 3.16
C THR A 48 4.09 -1.52 3.66
N LYS A 49 3.45 -1.83 4.77
CA LYS A 49 3.52 -3.12 5.42
C LYS A 49 2.98 -4.24 4.52
N GLU A 50 1.92 -3.94 3.77
CA GLU A 50 1.26 -4.91 2.90
C GLU A 50 2.19 -5.44 1.81
N LEU A 51 3.11 -4.62 1.32
CA LEU A 51 4.05 -4.99 0.28
C LEU A 51 5.45 -5.29 0.83
N ASN A 52 5.59 -5.26 2.16
CA ASN A 52 6.87 -5.45 2.82
C ASN A 52 7.93 -4.46 2.33
N ALA A 53 7.49 -3.23 2.05
CA ALA A 53 8.34 -2.15 1.58
C ALA A 53 8.69 -1.21 2.74
N ASP A 54 9.96 -0.82 2.82
CA ASP A 54 10.45 0.09 3.85
C ASP A 54 11.41 1.08 3.19
N ASN A 55 10.93 2.30 2.94
CA ASN A 55 11.66 3.35 2.22
C ASN A 55 12.21 2.86 0.87
N ASP A 56 11.41 2.10 0.16
CA ASP A 56 11.79 1.61 -1.16
C ASP A 56 11.68 2.73 -2.19
N ILE A 57 12.55 2.69 -3.18
CA ILE A 57 12.60 3.71 -4.22
C ILE A 57 11.48 3.49 -5.23
N LEU A 58 10.83 4.59 -5.62
CA LEU A 58 9.79 4.60 -6.62
C LEU A 58 10.07 5.75 -7.60
N TRP A 59 10.05 5.46 -8.89
CA TRP A 59 10.21 6.47 -9.93
C TRP A 59 8.85 6.90 -10.43
N ALA A 60 8.60 8.20 -10.47
CA ALA A 60 7.32 8.77 -10.90
C ALA A 60 7.52 10.16 -11.45
N ASP A 61 6.64 10.59 -12.34
CA ASP A 61 6.69 11.92 -12.94
C ASP A 61 6.18 13.01 -12.00
N SER A 62 5.36 12.64 -11.04
CA SER A 62 4.74 13.57 -10.11
C SER A 62 4.30 12.84 -8.86
N ILE A 63 3.95 13.60 -7.81
CA ILE A 63 3.42 13.02 -6.59
C ILE A 63 2.11 12.27 -6.85
N GLU A 64 1.29 12.78 -7.77
CA GLU A 64 0.04 12.12 -8.12
C GLU A 64 0.28 10.78 -8.82
N ASP A 65 1.27 10.74 -9.70
CA ASP A 65 1.68 9.49 -10.35
C ASP A 65 2.21 8.49 -9.33
N ALA A 66 3.04 8.95 -8.39
CA ALA A 66 3.57 8.08 -7.34
C ALA A 66 2.45 7.48 -6.49
N LYS A 67 1.47 8.29 -6.11
CA LYS A 67 0.31 7.81 -5.35
C LYS A 67 -0.46 6.75 -6.11
N GLN A 68 -0.68 6.98 -7.40
CA GLN A 68 -1.40 6.04 -8.24
C GLN A 68 -0.65 4.72 -8.36
N GLN A 69 0.68 4.77 -8.54
CA GLN A 69 1.49 3.55 -8.61
C GLN A 69 1.39 2.73 -7.33
N ILE A 70 1.43 3.38 -6.17
CA ILE A 70 1.30 2.69 -4.89
C ILE A 70 -0.07 2.02 -4.77
N GLU A 71 -1.13 2.74 -5.13
CA GLU A 71 -2.48 2.17 -5.08
C GLU A 71 -2.61 0.96 -6.01
N GLU A 72 -2.05 1.05 -7.21
CA GLU A 72 -2.08 -0.06 -8.17
C GLU A 72 -1.31 -1.28 -7.66
N MET A 73 -0.14 -1.06 -7.05
CA MET A 73 0.63 -2.15 -6.44
C MET A 73 -0.14 -2.85 -5.33
N LEU A 74 -0.84 -2.09 -4.50
CA LEU A 74 -1.66 -2.65 -3.43
C LEU A 74 -2.83 -3.44 -3.99
N ILE A 75 -3.49 -2.91 -5.02
CA ILE A 75 -4.61 -3.60 -5.65
C ILE A 75 -4.16 -4.93 -6.25
N GLU A 76 -3.05 -4.95 -6.97
CA GLU A 76 -2.51 -6.18 -7.55
C GLU A 76 -2.13 -7.19 -6.48
N HIS A 77 -1.50 -6.73 -5.41
CA HIS A 77 -1.13 -7.59 -4.29
C HIS A 77 -2.36 -8.27 -3.68
N TRP A 78 -3.41 -7.50 -3.43
CA TRP A 78 -4.62 -8.06 -2.83
C TRP A 78 -5.39 -8.96 -3.77
N LYS A 79 -5.36 -8.68 -5.07
CA LYS A 79 -5.97 -9.56 -6.07
C LYS A 79 -5.28 -10.91 -6.09
N ASP A 80 -3.94 -10.90 -6.08
CA ASP A 80 -3.14 -12.13 -6.05
C ASP A 80 -3.39 -12.93 -4.77
N GLU A 81 -3.51 -12.24 -3.65
CA GLU A 81 -3.77 -12.88 -2.36
C GLU A 81 -5.16 -13.52 -2.32
N ILE A 82 -6.15 -12.84 -2.87
CA ILE A 82 -7.52 -13.38 -2.96
C ILE A 82 -7.52 -14.64 -3.82
N GLU A 83 -6.85 -14.62 -4.95
CA GLU A 83 -6.74 -15.76 -5.85
C GLU A 83 -6.09 -16.96 -5.16
N TYR A 84 -4.98 -16.72 -4.49
CA TYR A 84 -4.26 -17.72 -3.71
C TYR A 84 -5.17 -18.35 -2.65
N LEU A 85 -5.87 -17.52 -1.90
CA LEU A 85 -6.77 -18.00 -0.84
C LEU A 85 -7.95 -18.78 -1.40
N LYS A 86 -8.48 -18.39 -2.55
CA LYS A 86 -9.55 -19.11 -3.21
C LYS A 86 -9.11 -20.52 -3.60
N GLU A 87 -7.90 -20.66 -4.13
CA GLU A 87 -7.36 -21.97 -4.50
C GLU A 87 -7.12 -22.85 -3.27
N ARG A 88 -6.60 -22.25 -2.20
CA ARG A 88 -6.36 -22.98 -0.96
C ARG A 88 -7.67 -23.47 -0.36
N LEU A 89 -8.69 -22.63 -0.39
CA LEU A 89 -10.01 -23.00 0.12
C LEU A 89 -10.59 -24.15 -0.71
N LYS A 90 -10.46 -24.09 -2.00
CA LYS A 90 -10.94 -25.14 -2.89
C LYS A 90 -10.26 -26.48 -2.60
N GLU A 91 -8.95 -26.49 -2.46
CA GLU A 91 -8.19 -27.69 -2.13
C GLU A 91 -8.63 -28.28 -0.79
N PHE A 92 -8.81 -27.41 0.19
CA PHE A 92 -9.23 -27.83 1.51
C PHE A 92 -10.62 -28.48 1.46
N GLN A 93 -11.55 -27.89 0.71
CA GLN A 93 -12.89 -28.42 0.55
C GLN A 93 -12.91 -29.76 -0.19
N GLU A 94 -12.07 -29.89 -1.22
CA GLU A 94 -11.96 -31.15 -1.96
C GLU A 94 -11.46 -32.30 -1.07
N LYS A 95 -10.48 -32.02 -0.23
CA LYS A 95 -9.96 -33.02 0.71
C LYS A 95 -11.04 -33.47 1.71
N GLN A 96 -11.92 -32.58 2.12
CA GLN A 96 -13.01 -32.93 3.01
C GLN A 96 -14.06 -33.80 2.35
N THR A 97 -14.28 -33.62 1.07
CA THR A 97 -15.29 -34.37 0.34
C THR A 97 -14.84 -35.75 -0.13
N GLU A 98 -13.54 -36.01 -0.10
CA GLU A 98 -12.98 -37.29 -0.49
C GLU A 98 -13.19 -38.41 0.54
N GLU A 99 -13.61 -38.04 1.70
CA GLU A 99 -13.95 -39.05 2.71
C GLU A 99 -15.32 -39.65 2.42
#